data_8c2b5b30cd1ee53ccf1632e6d4ee64a1
#
_entry.id   8c2b5b30cd1ee53ccf1632e6d4ee64a1
#
_cell.length_a   1.000
_cell.length_b   1.000
_cell.length_c   1.000
_cell.angle_alpha   90.00
_cell.angle_beta   90.00
_cell.angle_gamma   90.00
#
_symmetry.space_group_name_H-M   'P 1'
#
loop_
_entity.id
_entity.type
_entity.pdbx_description
1 polymer ?
#
loop_
_entity_poly.entity_id
_entity_poly.type
_entity_poly.pdbx_seq_one_letter_code
_entity_poly.pdbx_strand_id
1 'polypeptide(L)'
;MIYDVIIIGAGPAGLTAAIYACRRELKTLIISKDMGGQIAKAPDIRNFPGFEEISGAELTQKMMDQAQKLGAEVIFEGIKSVTKDGKNFEVQASAGKYKSKTLILAYGKTPRSLGVSGEEKFAGKGVSYCA
;
A
#
# COMPACT_ATOMS: atom_id res chain seq x y z
N MET A 1 -0.73 -2.52 22.71
CA MET A 1 -0.75 -1.17 22.10
C MET A 1 -1.89 -1.10 21.10
N ILE A 2 -2.66 0.00 21.06
CA ILE A 2 -3.77 0.19 20.10
C ILE A 2 -3.44 1.42 19.25
N TYR A 3 -3.49 1.27 17.92
CA TYR A 3 -3.36 2.37 16.96
C TYR A 3 -4.69 3.12 16.81
N ASP A 4 -4.64 4.39 16.44
CA ASP A 4 -5.85 5.11 16.06
C ASP A 4 -6.35 4.63 14.70
N VAL A 5 -5.40 4.38 13.78
CA VAL A 5 -5.71 3.82 12.46
C VAL A 5 -4.64 2.80 12.04
N ILE A 6 -5.09 1.67 11.50
CA ILE A 6 -4.26 0.78 10.69
C ILE A 6 -4.67 0.94 9.23
N ILE A 7 -3.67 1.07 8.37
CA ILE A 7 -3.85 1.19 6.91
C ILE A 7 -3.27 -0.06 6.26
N ILE A 8 -4.06 -0.77 5.49
CA ILE A 8 -3.63 -1.96 4.77
C ILE A 8 -3.28 -1.58 3.34
N GLY A 9 -2.00 -1.66 3.03
CA GLY A 9 -1.42 -1.35 1.74
C GLY A 9 -0.58 -0.08 1.72
N ALA A 10 0.63 -0.17 1.17
CA ALA A 10 1.60 0.92 1.01
C ALA A 10 1.71 1.39 -0.45
N GLY A 11 0.61 1.36 -1.19
CA GLY A 11 0.47 2.03 -2.47
C GLY A 11 0.11 3.52 -2.30
N PRO A 12 -0.06 4.29 -3.37
CA PRO A 12 -0.36 5.72 -3.30
C PRO A 12 -1.57 6.05 -2.44
N ALA A 13 -2.62 5.25 -2.48
CA ALA A 13 -3.82 5.47 -1.68
C ALA A 13 -3.53 5.32 -0.18
N GLY A 14 -2.84 4.25 0.23
CA GLY A 14 -2.50 4.01 1.63
C GLY A 14 -1.50 5.03 2.17
N LEU A 15 -0.47 5.37 1.39
CA LEU A 15 0.52 6.38 1.76
C LEU A 15 -0.10 7.78 1.88
N THR A 16 -0.99 8.14 0.98
CA THR A 16 -1.75 9.40 1.08
C THR A 16 -2.61 9.42 2.34
N ALA A 17 -3.34 8.34 2.60
CA ALA A 17 -4.15 8.23 3.82
C ALA A 17 -3.30 8.37 5.10
N ALA A 18 -2.12 7.75 5.13
CA ALA A 18 -1.18 7.86 6.24
C ALA A 18 -0.67 9.28 6.46
N ILE A 19 -0.32 10.00 5.38
CA ILE A 19 0.10 11.39 5.46
C ILE A 19 -1.00 12.24 6.11
N TYR A 20 -2.26 12.08 5.71
CA TYR A 20 -3.39 12.81 6.30
C TYR A 20 -3.65 12.41 7.74
N ALA A 21 -3.60 11.11 8.08
CA ALA A 21 -3.77 10.62 9.45
C ALA A 21 -2.71 11.18 10.39
N CYS A 22 -1.44 11.10 9.99
CA CYS A 22 -0.32 11.61 10.79
C CYS A 22 -0.36 13.14 10.96
N ARG A 23 -0.79 13.89 9.94
CA ARG A 23 -1.01 15.34 10.06
C ARG A 23 -2.12 15.71 11.07
N ARG A 24 -2.98 14.76 11.41
CA ARG A 24 -3.98 14.87 12.49
C ARG A 24 -3.49 14.28 13.81
N GLU A 25 -2.19 13.98 13.91
CA GLU A 25 -1.54 13.40 15.10
C GLU A 25 -2.12 12.03 15.50
N LEU A 26 -2.74 11.32 14.54
CA LEU A 26 -3.24 9.98 14.79
C LEU A 26 -2.08 8.97 14.78
N LYS A 27 -2.06 8.10 15.79
CA LYS A 27 -1.13 6.98 15.84
C LYS A 27 -1.43 6.01 14.71
N THR A 28 -0.59 6.03 13.68
CA THR A 28 -0.84 5.38 12.39
C THR A 28 0.15 4.26 12.13
N LEU A 29 -0.37 3.07 11.80
CA LEU A 29 0.42 1.92 11.32
C LEU A 29 0.00 1.58 9.89
N ILE A 30 0.98 1.45 9.00
CA ILE A 30 0.79 0.89 7.66
C ILE A 30 1.27 -0.57 7.70
N ILE A 31 0.44 -1.49 7.22
CA ILE A 31 0.81 -2.89 7.02
C ILE A 31 0.67 -3.20 5.53
N SER A 32 1.74 -3.65 4.91
CA SER A 32 1.75 -3.97 3.49
C SER A 32 2.66 -5.14 3.19
N LYS A 33 2.34 -5.90 2.17
CA LYS A 33 3.21 -6.96 1.66
C LYS A 33 4.43 -6.39 0.93
N ASP A 34 4.24 -5.27 0.24
CA ASP A 34 5.26 -4.60 -0.57
C ASP A 34 5.09 -3.08 -0.48
N MET A 35 6.05 -2.36 -1.03
CA MET A 35 6.03 -0.90 -1.13
C MET A 35 5.58 -0.46 -2.53
N GLY A 36 4.72 0.55 -2.58
CA GLY A 36 4.35 1.27 -3.80
C GLY A 36 3.28 0.59 -4.66
N GLY A 37 3.00 -0.70 -4.45
CA GLY A 37 1.97 -1.41 -5.21
C GLY A 37 2.19 -1.40 -6.72
N GLN A 38 1.13 -1.27 -7.50
CA GLN A 38 1.20 -1.34 -8.97
C GLN A 38 2.00 -0.19 -9.60
N ILE A 39 1.90 1.01 -9.02
CA ILE A 39 2.56 2.19 -9.60
C ILE A 39 4.09 2.09 -9.51
N ALA A 40 4.63 1.39 -8.50
CA ALA A 40 6.08 1.20 -8.36
C ALA A 40 6.73 0.50 -9.57
N LYS A 41 5.93 -0.19 -10.39
CA LYS A 41 6.38 -0.89 -11.60
C LYS A 41 6.44 0.00 -12.84
N ALA A 42 5.87 1.22 -12.78
CA ALA A 42 5.88 2.14 -13.90
C ALA A 42 7.28 2.74 -14.09
N PRO A 43 7.90 2.59 -15.27
CA PRO A 43 9.26 3.11 -15.53
C PRO A 43 9.28 4.63 -15.54
N ASP A 44 8.24 5.25 -16.10
CA ASP A 44 8.07 6.69 -16.17
C ASP A 44 6.59 7.09 -15.98
N ILE A 45 6.38 8.17 -15.25
CA ILE A 45 5.09 8.77 -14.96
C ILE A 45 5.20 10.24 -15.32
N ARG A 46 4.34 10.71 -16.23
CA ARG A 46 4.34 12.10 -16.74
C ARG A 46 3.03 12.84 -16.49
N ASN A 47 2.13 12.23 -15.76
CA ASN A 47 0.80 12.77 -15.44
C ASN A 47 0.56 12.96 -13.93
N PHE A 48 1.64 12.96 -13.14
CA PHE A 48 1.55 13.27 -11.72
C PHE A 48 1.92 14.73 -11.50
N PRO A 49 0.99 15.59 -11.03
CA PRO A 49 1.26 17.01 -10.85
C PRO A 49 2.44 17.27 -9.92
N GLY A 50 3.34 18.18 -10.32
CA GLY A 50 4.56 18.50 -9.58
C GLY A 50 5.83 17.84 -10.12
N PHE A 51 5.71 16.89 -11.05
CA PHE A 51 6.82 16.26 -11.74
C PHE A 51 6.56 16.26 -13.26
N GLU A 52 7.54 16.68 -14.05
CA GLU A 52 7.46 16.51 -15.52
C GLU A 52 7.58 15.02 -15.88
N GLU A 53 8.49 14.32 -15.20
CA GLU A 53 8.71 12.89 -15.32
C GLU A 53 9.28 12.36 -14.00
N ILE A 54 8.79 11.21 -13.54
CA ILE A 54 9.29 10.51 -12.35
C ILE A 54 9.00 9.02 -12.49
N SER A 55 9.91 8.17 -12.03
CA SER A 55 9.60 6.73 -11.95
C SER A 55 8.59 6.42 -10.83
N GLY A 56 7.79 5.37 -11.02
CA GLY A 56 6.84 4.94 -10.00
C GLY A 56 7.52 4.54 -8.69
N ALA A 57 8.69 3.93 -8.78
CA ALA A 57 9.50 3.57 -7.61
C ALA A 57 9.95 4.82 -6.83
N GLU A 58 10.47 5.83 -7.52
CA GLU A 58 10.89 7.09 -6.88
C GLU A 58 9.71 7.86 -6.29
N LEU A 59 8.60 7.94 -7.02
CA LEU A 59 7.39 8.61 -6.54
C LEU A 59 6.88 7.97 -5.24
N THR A 60 6.77 6.64 -5.22
CA THR A 60 6.27 5.94 -4.02
C THR A 60 7.26 5.99 -2.87
N GLN A 61 8.58 6.01 -3.13
CA GLN A 61 9.58 6.24 -2.10
C GLN A 61 9.42 7.63 -1.47
N LYS A 62 9.24 8.68 -2.27
CA LYS A 62 9.00 10.04 -1.75
C LYS A 62 7.74 10.11 -0.89
N MET A 63 6.66 9.42 -1.30
CA MET A 63 5.42 9.36 -0.51
C MET A 63 5.63 8.60 0.81
N MET A 64 6.38 7.50 0.79
CA MET A 64 6.75 6.72 1.98
C MET A 64 7.56 7.57 2.96
N ASP A 65 8.62 8.22 2.47
CA ASP A 65 9.47 9.07 3.28
C ASP A 65 8.67 10.20 3.95
N GLN A 66 7.73 10.78 3.22
CA GLN A 66 6.85 11.82 3.75
C GLN A 66 5.94 11.28 4.86
N ALA A 67 5.33 10.11 4.67
CA ALA A 67 4.48 9.48 5.69
C ALA A 67 5.29 9.14 6.96
N GLN A 68 6.47 8.56 6.81
CA GLN A 68 7.34 8.20 7.93
C GLN A 68 7.88 9.44 8.67
N LYS A 69 8.27 10.50 7.97
CA LYS A 69 8.67 11.78 8.59
C LYS A 69 7.55 12.42 9.41
N LEU A 70 6.30 12.15 9.07
CA LEU A 70 5.13 12.59 9.83
C LEU A 70 4.76 11.64 10.99
N GLY A 71 5.49 10.54 11.17
CA GLY A 71 5.31 9.61 12.28
C GLY A 71 4.55 8.33 11.95
N ALA A 72 4.31 8.01 10.67
CA ALA A 72 3.73 6.72 10.30
C ALA A 72 4.71 5.58 10.61
N GLU A 73 4.25 4.59 11.36
CA GLU A 73 4.94 3.31 11.48
C GLU A 73 4.61 2.44 10.26
N VAL A 74 5.61 1.72 9.74
CA VAL A 74 5.44 0.86 8.56
C VAL A 74 6.02 -0.51 8.83
N ILE A 75 5.25 -1.55 8.56
CA ILE A 75 5.71 -2.93 8.61
C ILE A 75 5.39 -3.64 7.30
N PHE A 76 6.35 -4.44 6.83
CA PHE A 76 6.18 -5.22 5.61
C PHE A 76 5.84 -6.66 5.96
N GLU A 77 4.53 -6.93 6.04
CA GLU A 77 3.97 -8.22 6.37
C GLU A 77 2.75 -8.54 5.51
N GLY A 78 2.57 -9.82 5.20
CA GLY A 78 1.32 -10.30 4.61
C GLY A 78 0.20 -10.33 5.64
N ILE A 79 -1.01 -9.94 5.26
CA ILE A 79 -2.19 -9.99 6.13
C ILE A 79 -2.93 -11.31 5.91
N LYS A 80 -3.25 -11.99 7.00
CA LYS A 80 -4.00 -13.25 7.01
C LYS A 80 -5.49 -13.03 7.20
N SER A 81 -5.86 -12.15 8.13
CA SER A 81 -7.26 -11.84 8.42
C SER A 81 -7.42 -10.49 9.11
N VAL A 82 -8.62 -9.97 9.01
CA VAL A 82 -9.09 -8.81 9.74
C VAL A 82 -10.39 -9.18 10.42
N THR A 83 -10.48 -8.93 11.71
CA THR A 83 -11.69 -9.19 12.50
C THR A 83 -12.09 -7.95 13.28
N LYS A 84 -13.38 -7.81 13.54
CA LYS A 84 -13.90 -6.77 14.44
C LYS A 84 -13.99 -7.35 15.84
N ASP A 85 -13.32 -6.68 16.80
CA ASP A 85 -13.29 -7.06 18.21
C ASP A 85 -13.95 -5.93 19.02
N GLY A 86 -15.24 -6.04 19.24
CA GLY A 86 -16.04 -4.99 19.87
C GLY A 86 -16.05 -3.70 19.06
N LYS A 87 -15.46 -2.63 19.63
CA LYS A 87 -15.31 -1.32 18.95
C LYS A 87 -14.03 -1.21 18.12
N ASN A 88 -13.12 -2.16 18.25
CA ASN A 88 -11.81 -2.13 17.61
C ASN A 88 -11.72 -3.14 16.46
N PHE A 89 -10.66 -3.02 15.67
CA PHE A 89 -10.26 -3.99 14.65
C PHE A 89 -8.99 -4.71 15.10
N GLU A 90 -8.93 -6.00 14.86
CA GLU A 90 -7.72 -6.82 15.00
C GLU A 90 -7.27 -7.26 13.62
N VAL A 91 -6.02 -6.95 13.28
CA VAL A 91 -5.36 -7.36 12.05
C VAL A 91 -4.36 -8.45 12.40
N GLN A 92 -4.56 -9.66 11.88
CA GLN A 92 -3.61 -10.76 11.97
C GLN A 92 -2.67 -10.68 10.77
N ALA A 93 -1.44 -10.30 10.99
CA ALA A 93 -0.37 -10.33 10.00
C ALA A 93 0.49 -11.60 10.14
N SER A 94 1.50 -11.73 9.30
CA SER A 94 2.35 -12.94 9.25
C SER A 94 3.10 -13.18 10.54
N ALA A 95 3.66 -12.13 11.15
CA ALA A 95 4.49 -12.20 12.34
C ALA A 95 3.78 -11.75 13.63
N GLY A 96 2.63 -11.05 13.52
CA GLY A 96 1.98 -10.52 14.72
C GLY A 96 0.51 -10.19 14.57
N LYS A 97 -0.03 -9.70 15.68
CA LYS A 97 -1.39 -9.16 15.77
C LYS A 97 -1.34 -7.70 16.16
N TYR A 98 -2.13 -6.89 15.47
CA TYR A 98 -2.20 -5.46 15.66
C TYR A 98 -3.64 -5.02 15.86
N LYS A 99 -3.86 -4.08 16.78
CA LYS A 99 -5.21 -3.57 17.08
C LYS A 99 -5.31 -2.09 16.74
N SER A 100 -6.46 -1.68 16.21
CA SER A 100 -6.76 -0.28 15.94
C SER A 100 -8.21 0.07 16.22
N LYS A 101 -8.46 1.38 16.43
CA LYS A 101 -9.81 1.93 16.54
C LYS A 101 -10.51 1.98 15.18
N THR A 102 -9.73 2.28 14.12
CA THR A 102 -10.22 2.38 12.74
C THR A 102 -9.31 1.64 11.77
N LEU A 103 -9.85 1.30 10.62
CA LEU A 103 -9.14 0.56 9.57
C LEU A 103 -9.40 1.20 8.22
N ILE A 104 -8.33 1.34 7.42
CA ILE A 104 -8.40 1.76 6.02
C ILE A 104 -7.89 0.62 5.15
N LEU A 105 -8.70 0.17 4.19
CA LEU A 105 -8.35 -0.85 3.22
C LEU A 105 -7.89 -0.19 1.93
N ALA A 106 -6.59 -0.23 1.66
CA ALA A 106 -5.94 0.37 0.49
C ALA A 106 -5.01 -0.63 -0.23
N TYR A 107 -5.37 -1.91 -0.21
CA TYR A 107 -4.52 -3.02 -0.66
C TYR A 107 -4.45 -3.19 -2.19
N GLY A 108 -5.13 -2.33 -2.97
CA GLY A 108 -5.06 -2.35 -4.42
C GLY A 108 -5.63 -3.61 -5.04
N LYS A 109 -5.00 -4.05 -6.13
CA LYS A 109 -5.37 -5.27 -6.85
C LYS A 109 -4.13 -6.04 -7.30
N THR A 110 -4.29 -7.33 -7.51
CA THR A 110 -3.35 -8.18 -8.24
C THR A 110 -4.05 -8.65 -9.51
N PRO A 111 -3.44 -8.50 -10.70
CA PRO A 111 -4.00 -9.05 -11.93
C PRO A 111 -4.23 -10.55 -11.82
N ARG A 112 -5.35 -11.03 -12.34
CA ARG A 112 -5.62 -12.46 -12.42
C ARG A 112 -4.92 -13.03 -13.65
N SER A 113 -4.15 -14.10 -13.46
CA SER A 113 -3.60 -14.87 -14.57
C SER A 113 -4.72 -15.55 -15.36
N LEU A 114 -4.57 -15.60 -16.67
CA LEU A 114 -5.44 -16.37 -17.59
C LEU A 114 -5.16 -17.86 -17.50
N GLY A 115 -3.94 -18.23 -17.10
CA GLY A 115 -3.50 -19.62 -17.01
C GLY A 115 -3.28 -20.29 -18.36
N VAL A 116 -3.04 -19.50 -19.42
CA VAL A 116 -2.81 -20.00 -20.77
C VAL A 116 -1.33 -20.11 -21.11
N SER A 117 -0.99 -21.01 -22.01
CA SER A 117 0.40 -21.17 -22.48
C SER A 117 0.89 -19.89 -23.14
N GLY A 118 2.10 -19.45 -22.77
CA GLY A 118 2.72 -18.24 -23.31
C GLY A 118 2.41 -16.96 -22.56
N GLU A 119 1.49 -16.96 -21.58
CA GLU A 119 1.11 -15.77 -20.83
C GLU A 119 2.32 -15.09 -20.18
N GLU A 120 3.13 -15.82 -19.44
CA GLU A 120 4.33 -15.29 -18.78
C GLU A 120 5.39 -14.86 -19.80
N LYS A 121 5.58 -15.65 -20.87
CA LYS A 121 6.56 -15.37 -21.93
C LYS A 121 6.29 -14.07 -22.65
N PHE A 122 5.03 -13.74 -22.85
CA PHE A 122 4.59 -12.56 -23.60
C PHE A 122 4.12 -11.41 -22.68
N ALA A 123 4.26 -11.53 -21.36
CA ALA A 123 3.97 -10.44 -20.43
C ALA A 123 4.82 -9.20 -20.76
N GLY A 124 4.16 -8.06 -21.00
CA GLY A 124 4.78 -6.82 -21.49
C GLY A 124 5.22 -6.86 -22.97
N LYS A 125 4.92 -7.93 -23.71
CA LYS A 125 5.28 -8.12 -25.13
C LYS A 125 4.09 -8.64 -25.92
N GLY A 126 2.91 -8.11 -25.66
CA GLY A 126 1.65 -8.51 -26.28
C GLY A 126 0.58 -8.96 -25.28
N VAL A 127 0.96 -9.45 -24.10
CA VAL A 127 0.05 -9.68 -22.97
C VAL A 127 0.20 -8.52 -21.99
N SER A 128 -0.88 -7.77 -21.77
CA SER A 128 -0.94 -6.66 -20.82
C SER A 128 -2.10 -6.83 -19.86
N TYR A 129 -1.87 -6.50 -18.60
CA TYR A 129 -2.89 -6.43 -17.54
C TYR A 129 -3.30 -4.99 -17.23
N CYS A 130 -2.70 -4.02 -17.93
CA CYS A 130 -3.01 -2.61 -17.84
C CYS A 130 -3.69 -2.16 -19.13
N ALA A 131 -4.89 -1.61 -19.00
CA ALA A 131 -5.63 -1.03 -20.12
C ALA A 131 -5.34 0.47 -20.23
#